data_f57e343690a7253fd053a1ad8a445000
#
_entry.id   f57e343690a7253fd053a1ad8a445000
#
_cell.length_a   1.000
_cell.length_b   1.000
_cell.length_c   1.000
_cell.angle_alpha   90.00
_cell.angle_beta   90.00
_cell.angle_gamma   90.00
#
_symmetry.space_group_name_H-M   'P 1'
#
loop_
_entity.id
_entity.type
_entity.pdbx_description
1 polymer ?
#
loop_
_entity_poly.entity_id
_entity_poly.type
_entity_poly.pdbx_seq_one_letter_code
_entity_poly.pdbx_strand_id
1 'polypeptide(L)'
;MLKTFRIGGIHPPENKLSAGKHIAALDAPKQVIIPLSQHIGAPAQALVKKGDMVKVGTLIAKAGGFVSSNIHSSVSGKVNKIDSALDASGYRKPAVYIDVEGDEWEEGIDRSATIVRTCNLSAKEITDKIAASGIVGLGGATFPTQVKLVPPPGSKAEVLIINGVECEPYLTSDHSLML
;
A
#
# COMPACT_ATOMS: atom_id res chain seq x y z
N MET A 1 -19.69 6.53 -27.22
CA MET A 1 -19.04 7.83 -27.54
C MET A 1 -18.44 8.37 -26.25
N LEU A 2 -17.13 8.52 -26.19
CA LEU A 2 -16.45 9.11 -25.04
C LEU A 2 -16.91 10.57 -24.86
N LYS A 3 -17.34 10.94 -23.65
CA LYS A 3 -17.66 12.33 -23.33
C LYS A 3 -16.34 13.08 -23.11
N THR A 4 -16.09 14.10 -23.88
CA THR A 4 -14.93 14.99 -23.75
C THR A 4 -15.34 16.27 -23.04
N PHE A 5 -14.37 16.99 -22.48
CA PHE A 5 -14.62 18.31 -21.93
C PHE A 5 -15.00 19.30 -23.02
N ARG A 6 -15.94 20.22 -22.73
CA ARG A 6 -16.41 21.24 -23.68
C ARG A 6 -15.27 22.14 -24.22
N ILE A 7 -14.25 22.36 -23.40
CA ILE A 7 -13.09 23.24 -23.72
C ILE A 7 -11.97 22.47 -24.42
N GLY A 8 -12.19 21.18 -24.68
CA GLY A 8 -11.14 20.27 -25.13
C GLY A 8 -10.28 19.75 -23.98
N GLY A 9 -9.27 19.00 -24.31
CA GLY A 9 -8.34 18.39 -23.34
C GLY A 9 -7.12 17.88 -24.09
N ILE A 10 -6.08 17.54 -23.35
CA ILE A 10 -4.90 16.89 -23.90
C ILE A 10 -5.10 15.38 -23.75
N HIS A 11 -4.90 14.64 -24.83
CA HIS A 11 -4.83 13.19 -24.85
C HIS A 11 -3.38 12.78 -25.07
N PRO A 12 -2.59 12.60 -24.01
CA PRO A 12 -1.22 12.12 -24.16
C PRO A 12 -1.22 10.68 -24.68
N PRO A 13 -0.15 10.24 -25.37
CA PRO A 13 0.01 8.84 -25.71
C PRO A 13 -0.01 7.98 -24.44
N GLU A 14 -0.83 6.95 -24.43
CA GLU A 14 -1.03 6.12 -23.22
C GLU A 14 0.18 5.26 -22.87
N ASN A 15 0.92 4.79 -23.89
CA ASN A 15 2.16 4.00 -23.74
C ASN A 15 2.03 2.83 -22.71
N LYS A 16 0.93 2.09 -22.75
CA LYS A 16 0.65 0.96 -21.85
C LYS A 16 1.54 -0.26 -22.19
N LEU A 17 2.86 -0.13 -22.06
CA LEU A 17 3.85 -1.10 -22.55
C LEU A 17 3.78 -2.47 -21.85
N SER A 18 3.30 -2.52 -20.61
CA SER A 18 3.14 -3.74 -19.81
C SER A 18 1.71 -4.27 -19.77
N ALA A 19 0.77 -3.66 -20.53
CA ALA A 19 -0.61 -4.15 -20.58
C ALA A 19 -0.66 -5.60 -21.08
N GLY A 20 -1.43 -6.43 -20.37
CA GLY A 20 -1.61 -7.85 -20.72
C GLY A 20 -0.39 -8.76 -20.44
N LYS A 21 0.69 -8.23 -19.85
CA LYS A 21 1.82 -9.05 -19.41
C LYS A 21 1.55 -9.64 -18.03
N HIS A 22 2.05 -10.85 -17.78
CA HIS A 22 1.98 -11.46 -16.46
C HIS A 22 2.84 -10.70 -15.45
N ILE A 23 2.41 -10.73 -14.19
CA ILE A 23 3.21 -10.23 -13.07
C ILE A 23 4.45 -11.10 -12.94
N ALA A 24 5.62 -10.48 -12.91
CA ALA A 24 6.90 -11.14 -12.70
C ALA A 24 7.41 -10.86 -11.28
N ALA A 25 7.88 -11.91 -10.60
CA ALA A 25 8.55 -11.75 -9.32
C ALA A 25 10.01 -11.34 -9.55
N LEU A 26 10.50 -10.40 -8.75
CA LEU A 26 11.92 -10.06 -8.66
C LEU A 26 12.61 -10.98 -7.66
N ASP A 27 13.89 -11.26 -7.91
CA ASP A 27 14.73 -11.91 -6.91
C ASP A 27 14.82 -11.04 -5.66
N ALA A 28 14.85 -11.66 -4.48
CA ALA A 28 14.96 -10.94 -3.22
C ALA A 28 16.27 -10.13 -3.19
N PRO A 29 16.23 -8.81 -2.95
CA PRO A 29 17.43 -8.00 -2.85
C PRO A 29 18.18 -8.32 -1.56
N LYS A 30 19.46 -7.96 -1.47
CA LYS A 30 20.26 -8.13 -0.23
C LYS A 30 19.78 -7.25 0.91
N GLN A 31 19.20 -6.11 0.59
CA GLN A 31 18.70 -5.13 1.56
C GLN A 31 17.47 -4.42 0.99
N VAL A 32 16.50 -4.12 1.84
CA VAL A 32 15.37 -3.22 1.54
C VAL A 32 15.41 -2.00 2.42
N ILE A 33 14.85 -0.89 1.90
CA ILE A 33 14.69 0.38 2.61
C ILE A 33 13.19 0.69 2.62
N ILE A 34 12.58 0.64 3.79
CA ILE A 34 11.14 0.85 3.96
C ILE A 34 10.90 2.22 4.59
N PRO A 35 10.42 3.22 3.82
CA PRO A 35 10.12 4.55 4.35
C PRO A 35 9.02 4.51 5.41
N LEU A 36 9.13 5.34 6.44
CA LEU A 36 8.10 5.52 7.48
C LEU A 36 7.01 6.53 7.07
N SER A 37 7.14 7.12 5.89
CA SER A 37 6.17 8.04 5.29
C SER A 37 5.80 7.54 3.90
N GLN A 38 4.89 6.57 3.84
CA GLN A 38 4.38 5.97 2.59
C GLN A 38 2.95 6.42 2.26
N HIS A 39 2.42 7.38 3.01
CA HIS A 39 1.04 7.87 2.89
C HIS A 39 0.97 9.34 3.28
N ILE A 40 -0.10 10.01 2.90
CA ILE A 40 -0.38 11.38 3.34
C ILE A 40 -0.73 11.41 4.83
N GLY A 41 -0.48 12.54 5.48
CA GLY A 41 -0.75 12.74 6.90
C GLY A 41 0.46 12.51 7.79
N ALA A 42 0.24 12.08 9.03
CA ALA A 42 1.31 11.89 9.99
C ALA A 42 2.17 10.66 9.65
N PRO A 43 3.51 10.77 9.62
CA PRO A 43 4.38 9.62 9.42
C PRO A 43 4.12 8.52 10.45
N ALA A 44 4.33 7.27 10.07
CA ALA A 44 4.28 6.15 10.98
C ALA A 44 5.47 6.19 11.96
N GLN A 45 5.25 5.69 13.17
CA GLN A 45 6.26 5.62 14.22
C GLN A 45 6.88 4.22 14.25
N ALA A 46 8.20 4.14 14.14
CA ALA A 46 8.92 2.88 14.18
C ALA A 46 8.67 2.13 15.49
N LEU A 47 8.40 0.83 15.39
CA LEU A 47 8.27 -0.10 16.51
C LEU A 47 9.51 -0.98 16.67
N VAL A 48 10.34 -1.05 15.65
CA VAL A 48 11.55 -1.88 15.60
C VAL A 48 12.80 -1.03 15.84
N LYS A 49 13.88 -1.70 16.20
CA LYS A 49 15.21 -1.11 16.40
C LYS A 49 16.28 -1.96 15.71
N LYS A 50 17.49 -1.40 15.59
CA LYS A 50 18.64 -2.15 15.05
C LYS A 50 18.84 -3.47 15.79
N GLY A 51 18.95 -4.54 15.01
CA GLY A 51 19.19 -5.91 15.48
C GLY A 51 17.93 -6.75 15.61
N ASP A 52 16.74 -6.16 15.59
CA ASP A 52 15.50 -6.92 15.63
C ASP A 52 15.35 -7.80 14.38
N MET A 53 14.84 -9.02 14.57
CA MET A 53 14.47 -9.92 13.48
C MET A 53 13.01 -9.66 13.10
N VAL A 54 12.74 -9.62 11.82
CA VAL A 54 11.41 -9.41 11.25
C VAL A 54 11.09 -10.46 10.21
N LYS A 55 9.80 -10.73 10.03
CA LYS A 55 9.25 -11.61 8.99
C LYS A 55 8.47 -10.78 7.97
N VAL A 56 8.16 -11.37 6.83
CA VAL A 56 7.19 -10.76 5.92
C VAL A 56 5.86 -10.58 6.66
N GLY A 57 5.35 -9.35 6.69
CA GLY A 57 4.13 -9.01 7.43
C GLY A 57 4.34 -8.50 8.86
N THR A 58 5.55 -8.57 9.43
CA THR A 58 5.82 -7.99 10.75
C THR A 58 5.49 -6.50 10.75
N LEU A 59 4.70 -6.05 11.72
CA LEU A 59 4.39 -4.62 11.93
C LEU A 59 5.65 -3.88 12.38
N ILE A 60 6.28 -3.15 11.47
CA ILE A 60 7.53 -2.42 11.75
C ILE A 60 7.32 -0.96 12.14
N ALA A 61 6.15 -0.40 11.78
CA ALA A 61 5.78 0.94 12.24
C ALA A 61 4.27 1.07 12.37
N LYS A 62 3.84 1.80 13.39
CA LYS A 62 2.44 2.06 13.74
C LYS A 62 2.02 3.45 13.26
N ALA A 63 0.76 3.56 12.84
CA ALA A 63 0.14 4.83 12.49
C ALA A 63 0.37 5.90 13.56
N GLY A 64 0.83 7.08 13.15
CA GLY A 64 1.18 8.19 14.04
C GLY A 64 0.05 9.16 14.32
N GLY A 65 -1.15 8.96 13.73
CA GLY A 65 -2.30 9.85 13.88
C GLY A 65 -3.55 9.32 13.20
N PHE A 66 -4.62 10.12 13.16
CA PHE A 66 -5.88 9.74 12.52
C PHE A 66 -5.74 9.50 11.01
N VAL A 67 -5.10 10.44 10.31
CA VAL A 67 -4.69 10.24 8.91
C VAL A 67 -3.26 9.72 8.93
N SER A 68 -3.13 8.44 9.02
CA SER A 68 -1.87 7.69 9.05
C SER A 68 -2.16 6.22 8.79
N SER A 69 -1.13 5.42 8.52
CA SER A 69 -1.27 3.99 8.28
C SER A 69 -0.13 3.19 8.89
N ASN A 70 -0.41 1.95 9.25
CA ASN A 70 0.59 0.99 9.67
C ASN A 70 1.53 0.63 8.51
N ILE A 71 2.76 0.26 8.83
CA ILE A 71 3.75 -0.20 7.85
C ILE A 71 4.28 -1.56 8.30
N HIS A 72 4.27 -2.51 7.38
CA HIS A 72 4.71 -3.87 7.60
C HIS A 72 5.99 -4.15 6.80
N SER A 73 6.78 -5.10 7.26
CA SER A 73 7.93 -5.57 6.52
C SER A 73 7.49 -6.36 5.28
N SER A 74 8.08 -6.05 4.14
CA SER A 74 7.90 -6.79 2.90
C SER A 74 8.85 -7.98 2.75
N VAL A 75 9.77 -8.16 3.68
CA VAL A 75 10.81 -9.20 3.68
C VAL A 75 11.00 -9.78 5.08
N SER A 76 11.59 -10.97 5.16
CA SER A 76 12.20 -11.47 6.39
C SER A 76 13.66 -11.05 6.46
N GLY A 77 14.18 -10.88 7.68
CA GLY A 77 15.57 -10.51 7.87
C GLY A 77 15.81 -9.71 9.15
N LYS A 78 16.96 -9.03 9.18
CA LYS A 78 17.43 -8.29 10.34
C LYS A 78 17.40 -6.79 10.10
N VAL A 79 16.83 -6.04 11.03
CA VAL A 79 16.88 -4.58 11.01
C VAL A 79 18.33 -4.11 11.19
N ASN A 80 18.89 -3.53 10.15
CA ASN A 80 20.25 -3.01 10.13
C ASN A 80 20.34 -1.67 10.86
N LYS A 81 19.45 -0.74 10.50
CA LYS A 81 19.36 0.60 11.10
C LYS A 81 18.02 1.26 10.80
N ILE A 82 17.73 2.32 11.54
CA ILE A 82 16.73 3.32 11.19
C ILE A 82 17.48 4.60 10.88
N ASP A 83 17.32 5.12 9.67
CA ASP A 83 18.07 6.28 9.18
C ASP A 83 17.28 7.00 8.10
N SER A 84 17.76 8.15 7.63
CA SER A 84 17.10 8.87 6.55
C SER A 84 17.43 8.25 5.19
N ALA A 85 16.40 8.09 4.34
CA ALA A 85 16.53 7.71 2.94
C ALA A 85 15.84 8.72 2.03
N LEU A 86 16.26 8.80 0.78
CA LEU A 86 15.54 9.55 -0.26
C LEU A 86 14.23 8.82 -0.56
N ASP A 87 13.12 9.55 -0.50
CA ASP A 87 11.83 9.05 -0.97
C ASP A 87 11.59 9.40 -2.44
N ALA A 88 10.46 8.96 -2.99
CA ALA A 88 10.10 9.24 -4.38
C ALA A 88 9.90 10.74 -4.68
N SER A 89 9.72 11.58 -3.67
CA SER A 89 9.61 13.04 -3.82
C SER A 89 10.96 13.76 -3.81
N GLY A 90 12.08 13.01 -3.65
CA GLY A 90 13.43 13.55 -3.62
C GLY A 90 13.84 14.12 -2.26
N TYR A 91 13.02 13.96 -1.23
CA TYR A 91 13.35 14.40 0.13
C TYR A 91 13.86 13.26 0.99
N ARG A 92 14.73 13.59 1.95
CA ARG A 92 15.17 12.63 2.96
C ARG A 92 14.14 12.49 4.06
N LYS A 93 13.67 11.25 4.28
CA LYS A 93 12.71 10.91 5.32
C LYS A 93 13.15 9.66 6.09
N PRO A 94 12.72 9.50 7.36
CA PRO A 94 13.04 8.31 8.14
C PRO A 94 12.61 7.03 7.44
N ALA A 95 13.47 6.01 7.46
CA ALA A 95 13.24 4.71 6.88
C ALA A 95 13.89 3.60 7.72
N VAL A 96 13.33 2.40 7.64
CA VAL A 96 13.88 1.17 8.21
C VAL A 96 14.68 0.45 7.15
N TYR A 97 15.95 0.14 7.44
CA TYR A 97 16.85 -0.65 6.61
C TYR A 97 16.84 -2.08 7.11
N ILE A 98 16.53 -3.05 6.26
CA ILE A 98 16.47 -4.47 6.62
C ILE A 98 17.40 -5.24 5.69
N ASP A 99 18.38 -5.94 6.26
CA ASP A 99 19.19 -6.91 5.55
C ASP A 99 18.34 -8.19 5.40
N VAL A 100 18.14 -8.62 4.15
CA VAL A 100 17.20 -9.68 3.83
C VAL A 100 17.81 -11.04 4.15
N GLU A 101 17.12 -11.85 4.92
CA GLU A 101 17.51 -13.19 5.32
C GLU A 101 16.28 -14.11 5.29
N GLY A 102 16.35 -15.21 4.54
CA GLY A 102 15.27 -16.20 4.45
C GLY A 102 14.01 -15.70 3.71
N ASP A 103 12.91 -16.42 3.90
CA ASP A 103 11.55 -16.10 3.38
C ASP A 103 10.50 -16.51 4.45
N GLU A 104 10.69 -16.03 5.67
CA GLU A 104 9.78 -16.31 6.76
C GLU A 104 8.61 -15.33 6.77
N TRP A 105 7.40 -15.83 7.03
CA TRP A 105 6.17 -15.06 7.05
C TRP A 105 5.55 -15.06 8.44
N GLU A 106 4.85 -13.99 8.79
CA GLU A 106 4.05 -13.95 10.01
C GLU A 106 2.95 -15.01 9.97
N GLU A 107 2.66 -15.60 11.12
CA GLU A 107 1.58 -16.57 11.26
C GLU A 107 0.23 -15.91 10.96
N GLY A 108 -0.65 -16.62 10.25
CA GLY A 108 -1.98 -16.13 9.90
C GLY A 108 -2.05 -15.34 8.59
N ILE A 109 -0.95 -15.13 7.89
CA ILE A 109 -1.00 -14.62 6.51
C ILE A 109 -1.38 -15.77 5.58
N ASP A 110 -2.57 -15.65 4.98
CA ASP A 110 -3.03 -16.61 3.97
C ASP A 110 -2.26 -16.40 2.66
N ARG A 111 -1.48 -17.39 2.27
CA ARG A 111 -0.71 -17.43 1.01
C ARG A 111 -1.37 -18.29 -0.06
N SER A 112 -2.58 -18.77 0.21
CA SER A 112 -3.33 -19.58 -0.77
C SER A 112 -3.81 -18.72 -1.94
N ALA A 113 -4.03 -19.37 -3.08
CA ALA A 113 -4.68 -18.74 -4.22
C ALA A 113 -6.23 -18.71 -4.10
N THR A 114 -6.77 -19.11 -2.94
CA THR A 114 -8.20 -19.21 -2.73
C THR A 114 -8.81 -17.82 -2.49
N ILE A 115 -9.73 -17.44 -3.37
CA ILE A 115 -10.46 -16.18 -3.22
C ILE A 115 -11.64 -16.38 -2.26
N VAL A 116 -11.61 -15.74 -1.11
CA VAL A 116 -12.74 -15.71 -0.18
C VAL A 116 -13.76 -14.69 -0.69
N ARG A 117 -14.93 -15.16 -1.08
CA ARG A 117 -16.00 -14.33 -1.70
C ARG A 117 -17.09 -13.90 -0.71
N THR A 118 -17.01 -14.34 0.54
CA THR A 118 -18.01 -14.01 1.58
C THR A 118 -17.32 -13.33 2.74
N CYS A 119 -17.95 -12.27 3.27
CA CYS A 119 -17.46 -11.54 4.42
C CYS A 119 -18.57 -11.42 5.45
N ASN A 120 -18.37 -11.97 6.64
CA ASN A 120 -19.33 -11.94 7.75
C ASN A 120 -18.94 -10.88 8.81
N LEU A 121 -17.96 -10.03 8.51
CA LEU A 121 -17.50 -8.98 9.42
C LEU A 121 -18.46 -7.79 9.41
N SER A 122 -18.66 -7.16 10.55
CA SER A 122 -19.33 -5.86 10.65
C SER A 122 -18.52 -4.76 9.96
N ALA A 123 -19.15 -3.64 9.64
CA ALA A 123 -18.48 -2.49 9.02
C ALA A 123 -17.27 -2.00 9.85
N LYS A 124 -17.39 -2.04 11.19
CA LYS A 124 -16.30 -1.67 12.08
C LYS A 124 -15.13 -2.65 12.00
N GLU A 125 -15.42 -3.96 12.06
CA GLU A 125 -14.37 -4.99 11.94
C GLU A 125 -13.66 -4.94 10.58
N ILE A 126 -14.36 -4.63 9.50
CA ILE A 126 -13.77 -4.42 8.18
C ILE A 126 -12.80 -3.23 8.21
N THR A 127 -13.24 -2.09 8.72
CA THR A 127 -12.40 -0.88 8.79
C THR A 127 -11.21 -1.07 9.72
N ASP A 128 -11.40 -1.74 10.87
CA ASP A 128 -10.31 -2.07 11.81
C ASP A 128 -9.28 -3.02 11.16
N LYS A 129 -9.74 -4.02 10.40
CA LYS A 129 -8.85 -4.95 9.68
C LYS A 129 -8.05 -4.23 8.60
N ILE A 130 -8.69 -3.35 7.82
CA ILE A 130 -8.03 -2.52 6.81
C ILE A 130 -6.97 -1.62 7.45
N ALA A 131 -7.30 -0.98 8.58
CA ALA A 131 -6.36 -0.15 9.33
C ALA A 131 -5.18 -0.97 9.86
N ALA A 132 -5.44 -2.14 10.46
CA ALA A 132 -4.41 -3.04 10.96
C ALA A 132 -3.47 -3.51 9.86
N SER A 133 -4.00 -3.80 8.67
CA SER A 133 -3.23 -4.23 7.49
C SER A 133 -2.46 -3.10 6.79
N GLY A 134 -2.64 -1.86 7.20
CA GLY A 134 -1.91 -0.73 6.63
C GLY A 134 -2.29 -0.37 5.19
N ILE A 135 -3.53 -0.63 4.78
CA ILE A 135 -3.98 -0.43 3.41
C ILE A 135 -4.21 1.05 3.11
N VAL A 136 -3.60 1.51 2.03
CA VAL A 136 -3.73 2.88 1.51
C VAL A 136 -4.12 2.85 0.03
N GLY A 137 -4.61 3.97 -0.49
CA GLY A 137 -4.85 4.11 -1.92
C GLY A 137 -3.54 4.20 -2.69
N LEU A 138 -3.40 3.47 -3.79
CA LEU A 138 -2.14 3.37 -4.54
C LEU A 138 -2.08 4.29 -5.78
N GLY A 139 -3.21 4.86 -6.20
CA GLY A 139 -3.28 5.68 -7.41
C GLY A 139 -3.28 7.19 -7.15
N GLY A 140 -2.54 7.70 -6.17
CA GLY A 140 -2.52 9.14 -5.90
C GLY A 140 -1.84 9.50 -4.59
N ALA A 141 -2.54 10.23 -3.71
CA ALA A 141 -1.98 10.73 -2.45
C ALA A 141 -1.70 9.64 -1.39
N THR A 142 -1.87 8.37 -1.71
CA THR A 142 -1.71 7.25 -0.76
C THR A 142 -2.51 7.46 0.53
N PHE A 143 -3.78 7.87 0.36
CA PHE A 143 -4.65 8.18 1.48
C PHE A 143 -5.06 6.90 2.24
N PRO A 144 -5.02 6.87 3.58
CA PRO A 144 -5.39 5.71 4.39
C PRO A 144 -6.83 5.25 4.10
N THR A 145 -6.99 3.99 3.68
CA THR A 145 -8.27 3.48 3.17
C THR A 145 -9.33 3.38 4.26
N GLN A 146 -8.97 3.03 5.49
CA GLN A 146 -9.91 2.99 6.61
C GLN A 146 -10.60 4.33 6.85
N VAL A 147 -9.91 5.46 6.60
CA VAL A 147 -10.51 6.79 6.77
C VAL A 147 -11.53 7.09 5.66
N LYS A 148 -11.26 6.65 4.42
CA LYS A 148 -12.19 6.82 3.30
C LYS A 148 -13.51 6.06 3.48
N LEU A 149 -13.46 4.91 4.16
CA LEU A 149 -14.59 4.00 4.30
C LEU A 149 -15.54 4.36 5.44
N VAL A 150 -15.22 5.40 6.23
CA VAL A 150 -16.10 5.88 7.29
C VAL A 150 -16.89 7.10 6.79
N PRO A 151 -18.18 6.96 6.48
CA PRO A 151 -19.01 8.10 6.09
C PRO A 151 -19.09 9.14 7.20
N PRO A 152 -19.19 10.43 6.86
CA PRO A 152 -19.46 11.47 7.85
C PRO A 152 -20.73 11.18 8.65
N PRO A 153 -20.81 11.62 9.92
CA PRO A 153 -22.02 11.44 10.73
C PRO A 153 -23.28 11.95 10.00
N GLY A 154 -24.34 11.16 10.00
CA GLY A 154 -25.60 11.47 9.31
C GLY A 154 -25.61 11.19 7.79
N SER A 155 -24.51 10.78 7.22
CA SER A 155 -24.41 10.38 5.80
C SER A 155 -24.55 8.86 5.65
N LYS A 156 -25.14 8.42 4.53
CA LYS A 156 -25.24 7.02 4.12
C LYS A 156 -24.68 6.86 2.72
N ALA A 157 -23.72 5.96 2.57
CA ALA A 157 -23.22 5.56 1.26
C ALA A 157 -24.06 4.38 0.74
N GLU A 158 -24.62 4.50 -0.46
CA GLU A 158 -25.41 3.44 -1.11
C GLU A 158 -24.62 2.71 -2.20
N VAL A 159 -23.57 3.34 -2.72
CA VAL A 159 -22.74 2.81 -3.79
C VAL A 159 -21.27 2.98 -3.44
N LEU A 160 -20.50 1.91 -3.57
CA LEU A 160 -19.04 1.91 -3.52
C LEU A 160 -18.50 1.82 -4.95
N ILE A 161 -17.68 2.78 -5.33
CA ILE A 161 -16.99 2.80 -6.62
C ILE A 161 -15.51 2.56 -6.41
N ILE A 162 -14.99 1.50 -7.03
CA ILE A 162 -13.55 1.23 -7.06
C ILE A 162 -12.99 1.84 -8.36
N ASN A 163 -11.99 2.72 -8.20
CA ASN A 163 -11.29 3.29 -9.33
C ASN A 163 -10.18 2.33 -9.78
N GLY A 164 -10.31 1.82 -10.99
CA GLY A 164 -9.34 0.94 -11.63
C GLY A 164 -9.08 1.39 -13.09
N VAL A 165 -8.97 2.70 -13.33
CA VAL A 165 -8.95 3.28 -14.71
C VAL A 165 -7.56 3.46 -15.31
N GLU A 166 -6.46 3.06 -14.61
CA GLU A 166 -5.09 3.24 -15.12
C GLU A 166 -4.82 4.69 -15.53
N CYS A 167 -5.03 5.65 -14.60
CA CYS A 167 -5.21 7.08 -14.88
C CYS A 167 -4.04 7.76 -15.61
N GLU A 168 -2.80 7.31 -15.40
CA GLU A 168 -1.62 7.96 -15.96
C GLU A 168 -1.06 7.19 -17.18
N PRO A 169 -0.37 7.87 -18.10
CA PRO A 169 0.44 7.20 -19.10
C PRO A 169 1.40 6.18 -18.45
N TYR A 170 1.67 5.09 -19.14
CA TYR A 170 2.49 3.94 -18.70
C TYR A 170 1.89 3.07 -17.58
N LEU A 171 0.98 3.57 -16.73
CA LEU A 171 0.39 2.80 -15.63
C LEU A 171 -0.46 1.63 -16.15
N THR A 172 -0.21 0.42 -15.64
CA THR A 172 -0.92 -0.81 -16.00
C THR A 172 -1.13 -1.74 -14.79
N SER A 173 -1.21 -1.18 -13.58
CA SER A 173 -1.25 -1.94 -12.32
C SER A 173 -2.65 -2.37 -11.92
N ASP A 174 -3.66 -1.53 -12.15
CA ASP A 174 -5.01 -1.74 -11.64
C ASP A 174 -5.64 -3.04 -12.16
N HIS A 175 -5.59 -3.27 -13.47
CA HIS A 175 -6.11 -4.49 -14.08
C HIS A 175 -5.43 -5.75 -13.56
N SER A 176 -4.09 -5.75 -13.50
CA SER A 176 -3.31 -6.89 -13.05
C SER A 176 -3.53 -7.23 -11.58
N LEU A 177 -3.82 -6.22 -10.73
CA LEU A 177 -4.10 -6.41 -9.32
C LEU A 177 -5.54 -6.90 -9.04
N MET A 178 -6.47 -6.67 -9.97
CA MET A 178 -7.88 -7.08 -9.83
C MET A 178 -8.19 -8.48 -10.37
N LEU A 179 -7.29 -9.07 -11.18
CA LEU A 179 -7.40 -10.43 -11.71
C LEU A 179 -6.84 -11.46 -10.74
#